data_b12654573331daea97d5f4ce0e296fee
#
_entry.id   b12654573331daea97d5f4ce0e296fee
#
_cell.length_a   1.000
_cell.length_b   1.000
_cell.length_c   1.000
_cell.angle_alpha   90.00
_cell.angle_beta   90.00
_cell.angle_gamma   90.00
#
_symmetry.space_group_name_H-M   'P 1'
#
loop_
_entity.id
_entity.type
_entity.pdbx_description
1 polymer ?
#
loop_
_entity_poly.entity_id
_entity_poly.type
_entity_poly.pdbx_seq_one_letter_code
_entity_poly.pdbx_strand_id
1 'polypeptide(L)'
;MSQTKEEVNVKKLESEVKKLRLEAQLRKNLASEMQKQKEIAIEAQEVANAKTKELDKLLKKQALEAQLRKNLASEMQKQKEIAVEAQELALEKKNEIEAISNQLSKYLSPQLYQSIFSGEQQVDIESKRKKLTVFFSDIVGFTNISDSLESEEITSMLNYYLTEMSKLALEFGGTIDKYIGDAILIFFGDPETDGVKEDAIKCVNMAIAMQSRMKELENEWAEKFGLREPLQIRVGISTGYCTVGNFGSEDRLDYTVIGAQVNLASRLESIANPGSILLSFDTY
;
A
#
# COMPACT_ATOMS: atom_id res chain seq x y z
N MET A 1 -91.99 77.46 67.81
CA MET A 1 -91.62 75.99 67.57
C MET A 1 -91.47 75.59 66.12
N SER A 2 -91.57 76.52 65.15
CA SER A 2 -91.40 76.18 63.73
C SER A 2 -89.94 76.33 63.20
N GLN A 3 -89.09 77.23 63.67
CA GLN A 3 -87.74 77.50 63.21
C GLN A 3 -86.74 76.38 63.56
N THR A 4 -86.89 75.67 64.68
CA THR A 4 -86.00 74.60 65.16
C THR A 4 -86.09 73.27 64.37
N LYS A 5 -87.28 73.04 63.71
CA LYS A 5 -87.43 71.82 62.85
C LYS A 5 -86.80 72.01 61.47
N GLU A 6 -86.75 73.19 60.93
CA GLU A 6 -86.14 73.50 59.62
C GLU A 6 -84.61 73.38 59.71
N GLU A 7 -83.96 73.93 60.78
CA GLU A 7 -82.54 73.85 60.98
C GLU A 7 -82.03 72.41 61.17
N VAL A 8 -82.82 71.55 61.86
CA VAL A 8 -82.47 70.09 61.99
C VAL A 8 -82.55 69.34 60.68
N ASN A 9 -83.60 69.66 59.88
CA ASN A 9 -83.71 69.05 58.48
C ASN A 9 -82.65 69.53 57.51
N VAL A 10 -82.23 70.81 57.58
CA VAL A 10 -81.11 71.36 56.79
C VAL A 10 -79.80 70.67 57.17
N LYS A 11 -79.45 70.52 58.45
CA LYS A 11 -78.28 69.81 58.92
C LYS A 11 -78.27 68.30 58.49
N LYS A 12 -79.43 67.65 58.52
CA LYS A 12 -79.63 66.29 58.06
C LYS A 12 -79.36 66.12 56.53
N LEU A 13 -79.94 67.08 55.77
CA LEU A 13 -79.70 67.14 54.32
C LEU A 13 -78.24 67.44 53.97
N GLU A 14 -77.62 68.38 54.65
CA GLU A 14 -76.16 68.66 54.48
C GLU A 14 -75.29 67.46 54.80
N SER A 15 -75.61 66.70 55.88
CA SER A 15 -74.93 65.45 56.18
C SER A 15 -75.12 64.38 55.09
N GLU A 16 -76.31 64.23 54.58
CA GLU A 16 -76.64 63.30 53.47
C GLU A 16 -75.94 63.71 52.16
N VAL A 17 -75.93 64.97 51.80
CA VAL A 17 -75.16 65.52 50.70
C VAL A 17 -73.65 65.30 50.85
N LYS A 18 -73.12 65.47 52.09
CA LYS A 18 -71.69 65.19 52.35
C LYS A 18 -71.38 63.71 52.19
N LYS A 19 -72.26 62.83 52.67
CA LYS A 19 -72.14 61.39 52.48
C LYS A 19 -72.16 60.95 50.98
N LEU A 20 -73.15 61.48 50.20
CA LEU A 20 -73.24 61.24 48.79
C LEU A 20 -72.04 61.78 48.00
N ARG A 21 -71.52 62.95 48.37
CA ARG A 21 -70.26 63.46 47.75
C ARG A 21 -69.07 62.56 48.04
N LEU A 22 -68.96 62.04 49.27
CA LEU A 22 -67.85 61.09 49.66
C LEU A 22 -68.01 59.82 48.92
N GLU A 23 -69.21 59.22 48.77
CA GLU A 23 -69.46 58.03 47.98
C GLU A 23 -69.17 58.26 46.49
N ALA A 24 -69.54 59.39 45.92
CA ALA A 24 -69.21 59.76 44.56
C ALA A 24 -67.69 59.87 44.35
N GLN A 25 -66.97 60.47 45.31
CA GLN A 25 -65.53 60.60 45.30
C GLN A 25 -64.87 59.20 45.40
N LEU A 26 -65.36 58.30 46.26
CA LEU A 26 -64.89 56.97 46.45
C LEU A 26 -65.10 56.12 45.15
N ARG A 27 -66.30 56.24 44.54
CA ARG A 27 -66.60 55.57 43.26
C ARG A 27 -65.65 56.02 42.16
N LYS A 28 -65.43 57.39 42.09
CA LYS A 28 -64.47 57.96 41.13
C LYS A 28 -63.05 57.47 41.32
N ASN A 29 -62.57 57.40 42.55
CA ASN A 29 -61.23 56.89 42.89
C ASN A 29 -61.14 55.38 42.53
N LEU A 30 -62.16 54.57 42.89
CA LEU A 30 -62.22 53.17 42.60
C LEU A 30 -62.22 52.89 41.07
N ALA A 31 -63.02 53.69 40.32
CA ALA A 31 -63.08 53.61 38.85
C ALA A 31 -61.71 53.93 38.21
N SER A 32 -61.01 54.95 38.75
CA SER A 32 -59.66 55.31 38.30
C SER A 32 -58.65 54.21 38.58
N GLU A 33 -58.75 53.60 39.78
CA GLU A 33 -57.86 52.51 40.16
C GLU A 33 -58.15 51.24 39.31
N MET A 34 -59.39 50.89 39.11
CA MET A 34 -59.79 49.80 38.18
C MET A 34 -59.30 50.01 36.73
N GLN A 35 -59.36 51.28 36.26
CA GLN A 35 -58.84 51.61 34.93
C GLN A 35 -57.33 51.41 34.85
N LYS A 36 -56.56 51.86 35.85
CA LYS A 36 -55.10 51.62 35.92
C LYS A 36 -54.76 50.15 35.97
N GLN A 37 -55.48 49.37 36.80
CA GLN A 37 -55.30 47.92 36.88
C GLN A 37 -55.59 47.23 35.54
N LYS A 38 -56.60 47.70 34.83
CA LYS A 38 -56.92 47.19 33.48
C LYS A 38 -55.82 47.49 32.46
N GLU A 39 -55.26 48.70 32.47
CA GLU A 39 -54.17 49.12 31.62
C GLU A 39 -52.92 48.27 31.88
N ILE A 40 -52.53 48.07 33.16
CA ILE A 40 -51.43 47.22 33.57
C ILE A 40 -51.64 45.78 33.08
N ALA A 41 -52.87 45.27 33.21
CA ALA A 41 -53.20 43.91 32.79
C ALA A 41 -53.10 43.74 31.26
N ILE A 42 -53.48 44.75 30.50
CA ILE A 42 -53.36 44.74 29.02
C ILE A 42 -51.89 44.79 28.63
N GLU A 43 -51.11 45.67 29.22
CA GLU A 43 -49.66 45.76 28.95
C GLU A 43 -48.93 44.47 29.33
N ALA A 44 -49.23 43.90 30.48
CA ALA A 44 -48.69 42.58 30.88
C ALA A 44 -49.08 41.44 29.86
N GLN A 45 -50.29 41.46 29.37
CA GLN A 45 -50.76 40.49 28.35
C GLN A 45 -50.03 40.67 27.01
N GLU A 46 -49.81 41.92 26.58
CA GLU A 46 -49.06 42.21 25.36
C GLU A 46 -47.61 41.74 25.44
N VAL A 47 -46.96 42.01 26.58
CA VAL A 47 -45.57 41.52 26.86
C VAL A 47 -45.52 39.99 26.88
N ALA A 48 -46.50 39.35 27.51
CA ALA A 48 -46.59 37.89 27.56
C ALA A 48 -46.77 37.29 26.13
N ASN A 49 -47.64 37.90 25.33
CA ASN A 49 -47.87 37.48 23.95
C ASN A 49 -46.60 37.66 23.06
N ALA A 50 -45.91 38.80 23.26
CA ALA A 50 -44.63 39.04 22.56
C ALA A 50 -43.56 38.00 22.90
N LYS A 51 -43.38 37.69 24.21
CA LYS A 51 -42.47 36.64 24.67
C LYS A 51 -42.82 35.27 24.18
N THR A 52 -44.13 34.94 24.13
CA THR A 52 -44.60 33.67 23.60
C THR A 52 -44.25 33.51 22.11
N LYS A 53 -44.46 34.57 21.31
CA LYS A 53 -44.07 34.58 19.90
C LYS A 53 -42.56 34.43 19.67
N GLU A 54 -41.75 35.07 20.52
CA GLU A 54 -40.30 34.98 20.48
C GLU A 54 -39.82 33.55 20.84
N LEU A 55 -40.38 32.96 21.89
CA LEU A 55 -40.12 31.58 22.34
C LEU A 55 -40.49 30.58 21.23
N ASP A 56 -41.64 30.74 20.56
CA ASP A 56 -42.05 29.87 19.48
C ASP A 56 -41.09 29.92 18.26
N LYS A 57 -40.58 31.13 17.94
CA LYS A 57 -39.52 31.28 16.92
C LYS A 57 -38.25 30.56 17.31
N LEU A 58 -37.82 30.66 18.59
CA LEU A 58 -36.62 30.02 19.08
C LEU A 58 -36.74 28.49 19.07
N LEU A 59 -37.88 27.96 19.51
CA LEU A 59 -38.17 26.52 19.45
C LEU A 59 -38.14 25.96 18.02
N LYS A 60 -38.77 26.69 17.05
CA LYS A 60 -38.73 26.31 15.63
C LYS A 60 -37.29 26.30 15.10
N LYS A 61 -36.47 27.30 15.47
CA LYS A 61 -35.05 27.33 15.08
C LYS A 61 -34.27 26.14 15.68
N GLN A 62 -34.47 25.85 16.95
CA GLN A 62 -33.80 24.69 17.61
C GLN A 62 -34.24 23.35 16.98
N ALA A 63 -35.53 23.20 16.67
CA ALA A 63 -36.01 21.99 15.99
C ALA A 63 -35.37 21.80 14.61
N LEU A 64 -35.26 22.91 13.82
CA LEU A 64 -34.58 22.87 12.53
C LEU A 64 -33.10 22.53 12.65
N GLU A 65 -32.39 23.14 13.60
CA GLU A 65 -30.98 22.84 13.86
C GLU A 65 -30.78 21.38 14.30
N ALA A 66 -31.65 20.84 15.14
CA ALA A 66 -31.61 19.43 15.55
C ALA A 66 -31.85 18.48 14.35
N GLN A 67 -32.78 18.82 13.49
CA GLN A 67 -33.03 18.05 12.27
C GLN A 67 -31.83 18.10 11.32
N LEU A 68 -31.21 19.26 11.13
CA LEU A 68 -30.03 19.41 10.29
C LEU A 68 -28.84 18.61 10.82
N ARG A 69 -28.61 18.66 12.14
CA ARG A 69 -27.57 17.85 12.80
C ARG A 69 -27.80 16.35 12.61
N LYS A 70 -29.05 15.89 12.72
CA LYS A 70 -29.42 14.49 12.50
C LYS A 70 -29.16 14.06 11.05
N ASN A 71 -29.53 14.88 10.09
CA ASN A 71 -29.28 14.60 8.67
C ASN A 71 -27.79 14.57 8.37
N LEU A 72 -27.02 15.53 8.88
CA LEU A 72 -25.57 15.59 8.71
C LEU A 72 -24.89 14.37 9.34
N ALA A 73 -25.28 13.97 10.55
CA ALA A 73 -24.75 12.78 11.21
C ALA A 73 -25.04 11.50 10.41
N SER A 74 -26.25 11.38 9.84
CA SER A 74 -26.60 10.25 8.97
C SER A 74 -25.75 10.23 7.69
N GLU A 75 -25.54 11.39 7.07
CA GLU A 75 -24.71 11.49 5.88
C GLU A 75 -23.22 11.18 6.18
N MET A 76 -22.69 11.71 7.28
CA MET A 76 -21.34 11.39 7.72
C MET A 76 -21.17 9.88 8.02
N GLN A 77 -22.19 9.24 8.59
CA GLN A 77 -22.14 7.80 8.83
C GLN A 77 -22.09 7.00 7.54
N LYS A 78 -22.92 7.36 6.54
CA LYS A 78 -22.87 6.72 5.21
C LYS A 78 -21.52 6.92 4.52
N GLN A 79 -20.97 8.14 4.57
CA GLN A 79 -19.64 8.42 3.99
C GLN A 79 -18.55 7.60 4.66
N LYS A 80 -18.65 7.43 5.98
CA LYS A 80 -17.72 6.57 6.73
C LYS A 80 -17.83 5.09 6.32
N GLU A 81 -19.04 4.58 6.17
CA GLU A 81 -19.27 3.20 5.71
C GLU A 81 -18.69 2.98 4.32
N ILE A 82 -18.96 3.89 3.37
CA ILE A 82 -18.40 3.84 2.00
C ILE A 82 -16.86 3.90 2.05
N ALA A 83 -16.29 4.75 2.90
CA ALA A 83 -14.83 4.85 3.04
C ALA A 83 -14.21 3.57 3.60
N VAL A 84 -14.86 2.92 4.58
CA VAL A 84 -14.41 1.65 5.14
C VAL A 84 -14.46 0.54 4.08
N GLU A 85 -15.59 0.41 3.36
CA GLU A 85 -15.72 -0.58 2.29
C GLU A 85 -14.67 -0.36 1.17
N ALA A 86 -14.44 0.89 0.78
CA ALA A 86 -13.41 1.21 -0.20
C ALA A 86 -12.00 0.86 0.29
N GLN A 87 -11.72 1.08 1.58
CA GLN A 87 -10.44 0.73 2.20
C GLN A 87 -10.23 -0.79 2.27
N GLU A 88 -11.26 -1.54 2.64
CA GLU A 88 -11.22 -3.01 2.68
C GLU A 88 -10.98 -3.58 1.28
N LEU A 89 -11.71 -3.10 0.28
CA LEU A 89 -11.53 -3.52 -1.11
C LEU A 89 -10.12 -3.18 -1.64
N ALA A 90 -9.60 -1.99 -1.31
CA ALA A 90 -8.24 -1.59 -1.69
C ALA A 90 -7.18 -2.50 -1.06
N LEU A 91 -7.37 -2.88 0.21
CA LEU A 91 -6.48 -3.80 0.92
C LEU A 91 -6.53 -5.21 0.32
N GLU A 92 -7.72 -5.71 -0.01
CA GLU A 92 -7.89 -7.00 -0.68
C GLU A 92 -7.16 -7.03 -2.03
N LYS A 93 -7.37 -5.99 -2.86
CA LYS A 93 -6.70 -5.87 -4.17
C LYS A 93 -5.19 -5.74 -4.04
N LYS A 94 -4.71 -5.01 -3.03
CA LYS A 94 -3.28 -4.92 -2.75
C LYS A 94 -2.69 -6.30 -2.42
N ASN A 95 -3.34 -7.06 -1.55
CA ASN A 95 -2.89 -8.41 -1.16
C ASN A 95 -2.91 -9.38 -2.37
N GLU A 96 -3.93 -9.28 -3.24
CA GLU A 96 -4.00 -10.06 -4.47
C GLU A 96 -2.84 -9.73 -5.41
N ILE A 97 -2.56 -8.44 -5.62
CA ILE A 97 -1.43 -7.98 -6.45
C ILE A 97 -0.10 -8.44 -5.86
N GLU A 98 0.11 -8.32 -4.54
CA GLU A 98 1.31 -8.79 -3.88
C GLU A 98 1.49 -10.31 -4.01
N ALA A 99 0.43 -11.08 -3.91
CA ALA A 99 0.48 -12.53 -4.11
C ALA A 99 0.89 -12.91 -5.54
N ILE A 100 0.29 -12.28 -6.56
CA ILE A 100 0.63 -12.47 -7.97
C ILE A 100 2.07 -12.03 -8.23
N SER A 101 2.47 -10.87 -7.72
CA SER A 101 3.83 -10.33 -7.83
C SER A 101 4.87 -11.31 -7.25
N ASN A 102 4.61 -11.86 -6.07
CA ASN A 102 5.48 -12.87 -5.43
C ASN A 102 5.56 -14.20 -6.22
N GLN A 103 4.51 -14.56 -6.96
CA GLN A 103 4.57 -15.71 -7.86
C GLN A 103 5.42 -15.41 -9.10
N LEU A 104 5.22 -14.24 -9.72
CA LEU A 104 5.97 -13.82 -10.91
C LEU A 104 7.46 -13.59 -10.60
N SER A 105 7.81 -13.15 -9.39
CA SER A 105 9.21 -12.95 -8.99
C SER A 105 10.06 -14.22 -9.09
N LYS A 106 9.45 -15.41 -9.06
CA LYS A 106 10.17 -16.68 -9.21
C LYS A 106 10.58 -16.99 -10.65
N TYR A 107 10.01 -16.28 -11.62
CA TYR A 107 10.31 -16.45 -13.05
C TYR A 107 11.25 -15.36 -13.60
N LEU A 108 11.57 -14.37 -12.79
CA LEU A 108 12.48 -13.26 -13.11
C LEU A 108 13.71 -13.33 -12.20
N SER A 109 14.85 -12.81 -12.67
CA SER A 109 15.96 -12.58 -11.75
C SER A 109 15.54 -11.54 -10.69
N PRO A 110 16.00 -11.67 -9.42
CA PRO A 110 15.64 -10.73 -8.37
C PRO A 110 15.97 -9.27 -8.71
N GLN A 111 17.08 -9.03 -9.39
CA GLN A 111 17.48 -7.70 -9.83
C GLN A 111 16.53 -7.11 -10.87
N LEU A 112 16.10 -7.92 -11.84
CA LEU A 112 15.11 -7.51 -12.85
C LEU A 112 13.75 -7.26 -12.21
N TYR A 113 13.33 -8.13 -11.29
CA TYR A 113 12.08 -7.95 -10.55
C TYR A 113 12.07 -6.61 -9.79
N GLN A 114 13.12 -6.31 -9.03
CA GLN A 114 13.25 -5.03 -8.30
C GLN A 114 13.21 -3.84 -9.25
N SER A 115 13.97 -3.88 -10.33
CA SER A 115 14.07 -2.80 -11.32
C SER A 115 12.72 -2.50 -12.02
N ILE A 116 11.92 -3.51 -12.31
CA ILE A 116 10.58 -3.35 -12.89
C ILE A 116 9.59 -2.80 -11.85
N PHE A 117 9.58 -3.35 -10.63
CA PHE A 117 8.62 -2.96 -9.59
C PHE A 117 8.97 -1.64 -8.88
N SER A 118 10.25 -1.21 -8.89
CA SER A 118 10.64 0.14 -8.46
C SER A 118 10.30 1.22 -9.49
N GLY A 119 9.95 0.82 -10.72
CA GLY A 119 9.68 1.74 -11.83
C GLY A 119 10.95 2.33 -12.47
N GLU A 120 12.13 1.82 -12.14
CA GLU A 120 13.41 2.25 -12.73
C GLU A 120 13.58 1.75 -14.15
N GLN A 121 13.01 0.60 -14.49
CA GLN A 121 12.95 0.07 -15.85
C GLN A 121 11.51 0.00 -16.36
N GLN A 122 11.28 0.55 -17.56
CA GLN A 122 10.09 0.26 -18.33
C GLN A 122 10.28 -1.04 -19.11
N VAL A 123 9.22 -1.85 -19.23
CA VAL A 123 9.25 -3.11 -19.97
C VAL A 123 9.05 -2.83 -21.47
N ASP A 124 10.01 -2.09 -22.04
CA ASP A 124 10.06 -1.80 -23.47
C ASP A 124 11.11 -2.69 -24.16
N ILE A 125 10.98 -2.88 -25.48
CA ILE A 125 11.99 -3.55 -26.30
C ILE A 125 13.18 -2.59 -26.45
N GLU A 126 14.02 -2.53 -25.43
CA GLU A 126 15.23 -1.71 -25.40
C GLU A 126 16.43 -2.56 -25.04
N SER A 127 17.52 -2.36 -25.76
CA SER A 127 18.80 -3.02 -25.48
C SER A 127 19.95 -2.02 -25.46
N LYS A 128 20.95 -2.31 -24.60
CA LYS A 128 22.11 -1.45 -24.40
C LYS A 128 23.39 -2.24 -24.64
N ARG A 129 24.37 -1.61 -25.29
CA ARG A 129 25.71 -2.22 -25.45
C ARG A 129 26.56 -1.87 -24.24
N LYS A 130 26.92 -2.90 -23.47
CA LYS A 130 27.74 -2.77 -22.26
C LYS A 130 28.91 -3.74 -22.29
N LYS A 131 29.96 -3.44 -21.54
CA LYS A 131 31.05 -4.37 -21.27
C LYS A 131 30.69 -5.18 -20.03
N LEU A 132 30.38 -6.45 -20.20
CA LEU A 132 29.87 -7.37 -19.18
C LEU A 132 30.84 -8.52 -18.98
N THR A 133 30.78 -9.16 -17.81
CA THR A 133 31.42 -10.45 -17.57
C THR A 133 30.37 -11.53 -17.59
N VAL A 134 30.53 -12.48 -18.47
CA VAL A 134 29.59 -13.58 -18.71
C VAL A 134 30.18 -14.88 -18.14
N PHE A 135 29.38 -15.56 -17.34
CA PHE A 135 29.67 -16.86 -16.74
C PHE A 135 28.75 -17.91 -17.36
N PHE A 136 29.31 -19.06 -17.69
CA PHE A 136 28.59 -20.23 -18.14
C PHE A 136 29.08 -21.46 -17.38
N SER A 137 28.18 -22.28 -16.85
CA SER A 137 28.52 -23.54 -16.20
C SER A 137 27.61 -24.66 -16.64
N ASP A 138 28.09 -25.91 -16.56
CA ASP A 138 27.38 -27.11 -16.93
C ASP A 138 27.81 -28.28 -16.03
N ILE A 139 26.92 -29.26 -15.80
CA ILE A 139 27.24 -30.47 -15.03
C ILE A 139 27.94 -31.48 -15.95
N VAL A 140 29.06 -31.97 -15.50
CA VAL A 140 29.83 -32.95 -16.26
C VAL A 140 29.05 -34.27 -16.39
N GLY A 141 28.78 -34.66 -17.66
CA GLY A 141 28.12 -35.94 -17.96
C GLY A 141 26.66 -36.01 -17.55
N PHE A 142 25.97 -34.88 -17.42
CA PHE A 142 24.55 -34.80 -17.00
C PHE A 142 23.64 -35.71 -17.83
N THR A 143 23.86 -35.82 -19.14
CA THR A 143 23.07 -36.74 -20.04
C THR A 143 23.12 -38.17 -19.53
N ASN A 144 24.29 -38.67 -19.15
CA ASN A 144 24.45 -40.06 -18.64
C ASN A 144 23.79 -40.20 -17.24
N ILE A 145 23.86 -39.17 -16.42
CA ILE A 145 23.21 -39.14 -15.11
C ILE A 145 21.69 -39.15 -15.26
N SER A 146 21.17 -38.33 -16.15
CA SER A 146 19.73 -38.26 -16.44
C SER A 146 19.16 -39.58 -17.00
N ASP A 147 19.93 -40.31 -17.79
CA ASP A 147 19.52 -41.60 -18.30
C ASP A 147 19.51 -42.72 -17.22
N SER A 148 20.17 -42.49 -16.09
CA SER A 148 20.30 -43.48 -15.01
C SER A 148 19.33 -43.28 -13.83
N LEU A 149 18.63 -42.15 -13.76
CA LEU A 149 17.73 -41.77 -12.67
C LEU A 149 16.27 -41.74 -13.14
N GLU A 150 15.33 -41.94 -12.24
CA GLU A 150 13.91 -41.69 -12.48
C GLU A 150 13.62 -40.18 -12.63
N SER A 151 12.56 -39.83 -13.35
CA SER A 151 12.23 -38.42 -13.66
C SER A 151 12.08 -37.54 -12.44
N GLU A 152 11.50 -38.06 -11.35
CA GLU A 152 11.32 -37.33 -10.08
C GLU A 152 12.67 -37.11 -9.38
N GLU A 153 13.58 -38.07 -9.45
CA GLU A 153 14.93 -38.00 -8.85
C GLU A 153 15.77 -36.96 -9.59
N ILE A 154 15.75 -36.97 -10.95
CA ILE A 154 16.45 -35.98 -11.77
C ILE A 154 15.95 -34.58 -11.46
N THR A 155 14.63 -34.39 -11.39
CA THR A 155 14.02 -33.08 -11.11
C THR A 155 14.42 -32.60 -9.71
N SER A 156 14.39 -33.46 -8.71
CA SER A 156 14.77 -33.15 -7.33
C SER A 156 16.26 -32.79 -7.22
N MET A 157 17.13 -33.58 -7.83
CA MET A 157 18.57 -33.37 -7.86
C MET A 157 18.94 -32.06 -8.58
N LEU A 158 18.37 -31.84 -9.77
CA LEU A 158 18.61 -30.62 -10.55
C LEU A 158 18.16 -29.38 -9.79
N ASN A 159 16.96 -29.38 -9.22
CA ASN A 159 16.46 -28.28 -8.43
C ASN A 159 17.32 -28.00 -7.19
N TYR A 160 17.85 -29.03 -6.56
CA TYR A 160 18.78 -28.87 -5.43
C TYR A 160 20.08 -28.19 -5.89
N TYR A 161 20.70 -28.70 -6.98
CA TYR A 161 21.87 -28.10 -7.60
C TYR A 161 21.65 -26.63 -7.99
N LEU A 162 20.60 -26.35 -8.76
CA LEU A 162 20.26 -24.99 -9.18
C LEU A 162 20.01 -24.05 -8.00
N THR A 163 19.40 -24.55 -6.92
CA THR A 163 19.18 -23.77 -5.70
C THR A 163 20.49 -23.38 -5.02
N GLU A 164 21.41 -24.32 -4.87
CA GLU A 164 22.71 -24.04 -4.22
C GLU A 164 23.57 -23.08 -5.07
N MET A 165 23.61 -23.27 -6.39
CA MET A 165 24.36 -22.39 -7.30
C MET A 165 23.73 -20.98 -7.40
N SER A 166 22.41 -20.90 -7.41
CA SER A 166 21.70 -19.61 -7.48
C SER A 166 21.90 -18.77 -6.22
N LYS A 167 21.96 -19.40 -5.03
CA LYS A 167 22.28 -18.66 -3.79
C LYS A 167 23.62 -17.94 -3.90
N LEU A 168 24.63 -18.65 -4.39
CA LEU A 168 25.96 -18.06 -4.59
C LEU A 168 25.94 -16.98 -5.67
N ALA A 169 25.24 -17.21 -6.79
CA ALA A 169 25.10 -16.19 -7.83
C ALA A 169 24.55 -14.87 -7.29
N LEU A 170 23.49 -14.94 -6.50
CA LEU A 170 22.87 -13.76 -5.89
C LEU A 170 23.74 -13.13 -4.81
N GLU A 171 24.42 -13.93 -3.98
CA GLU A 171 25.33 -13.45 -2.93
C GLU A 171 26.48 -12.61 -3.51
N PHE A 172 27.02 -13.01 -4.65
CA PHE A 172 28.08 -12.26 -5.34
C PHE A 172 27.55 -11.15 -6.26
N GLY A 173 26.22 -10.95 -6.36
CA GLY A 173 25.62 -9.90 -7.20
C GLY A 173 25.53 -10.25 -8.69
N GLY A 174 25.56 -11.53 -9.04
CA GLY A 174 25.38 -12.02 -10.40
C GLY A 174 23.91 -11.97 -10.83
N THR A 175 23.66 -11.55 -12.06
CA THR A 175 22.33 -11.60 -12.68
C THR A 175 22.16 -12.95 -13.38
N ILE A 176 21.26 -13.78 -12.86
CA ILE A 176 20.94 -15.07 -13.51
C ILE A 176 20.09 -14.77 -14.73
N ASP A 177 20.60 -15.05 -15.91
CA ASP A 177 19.87 -14.91 -17.16
C ASP A 177 18.86 -16.06 -17.32
N LYS A 178 19.35 -17.28 -17.41
CA LYS A 178 18.51 -18.48 -17.57
C LYS A 178 19.24 -19.77 -17.24
N TYR A 179 18.43 -20.79 -17.03
CA TYR A 179 18.89 -22.18 -16.98
C TYR A 179 18.65 -22.81 -18.36
N ILE A 180 19.63 -23.56 -18.86
CA ILE A 180 19.56 -24.25 -20.16
C ILE A 180 19.82 -25.73 -19.87
N GLY A 181 18.76 -26.47 -19.50
CA GLY A 181 18.93 -27.81 -18.91
C GLY A 181 19.63 -27.73 -17.56
N ASP A 182 20.80 -28.32 -17.44
CA ASP A 182 21.68 -28.26 -16.27
C ASP A 182 22.71 -27.10 -16.32
N ALA A 183 22.80 -26.42 -17.45
CA ALA A 183 23.66 -25.26 -17.61
C ALA A 183 23.06 -23.99 -17.01
N ILE A 184 23.92 -23.14 -16.45
CA ILE A 184 23.55 -21.85 -15.87
C ILE A 184 24.27 -20.72 -16.60
N LEU A 185 23.52 -19.77 -17.14
CA LEU A 185 24.05 -18.53 -17.71
C LEU A 185 23.84 -17.38 -16.73
N ILE A 186 24.96 -16.75 -16.34
CA ILE A 186 24.98 -15.60 -15.40
C ILE A 186 25.81 -14.50 -16.03
N PHE A 187 25.47 -13.24 -15.77
CA PHE A 187 26.30 -12.12 -16.15
C PHE A 187 26.42 -11.08 -15.02
N PHE A 188 27.49 -10.26 -15.09
CA PHE A 188 27.78 -9.16 -14.17
C PHE A 188 27.94 -7.88 -14.95
N GLY A 189 27.49 -6.76 -14.36
CA GLY A 189 27.59 -5.42 -14.96
C GLY A 189 26.26 -4.87 -15.45
N ASP A 190 25.15 -5.59 -15.25
CA ASP A 190 23.79 -5.13 -15.54
C ASP A 190 22.77 -5.95 -14.74
N PRO A 191 21.66 -5.39 -14.21
CA PRO A 191 21.35 -3.96 -14.16
C PRO A 191 22.29 -3.18 -13.26
N GLU A 192 22.89 -3.79 -12.25
CA GLU A 192 23.83 -3.20 -11.31
C GLU A 192 25.27 -3.45 -11.75
N THR A 193 26.18 -2.49 -11.43
CA THR A 193 27.59 -2.60 -11.73
C THR A 193 28.46 -1.82 -10.73
N ASP A 194 29.55 -2.43 -10.30
CA ASP A 194 30.63 -1.73 -9.55
C ASP A 194 31.80 -1.37 -10.45
N GLY A 195 31.63 -1.52 -11.76
CA GLY A 195 32.65 -1.31 -12.78
C GLY A 195 33.21 -2.63 -13.29
N VAL A 196 33.62 -2.63 -14.56
CA VAL A 196 34.01 -3.83 -15.33
C VAL A 196 35.02 -4.70 -14.59
N LYS A 197 35.99 -4.11 -13.89
CA LYS A 197 37.01 -4.85 -13.15
C LYS A 197 36.43 -5.56 -11.92
N GLU A 198 35.67 -4.84 -11.13
CA GLU A 198 35.06 -5.39 -9.91
C GLU A 198 34.00 -6.44 -10.25
N ASP A 199 33.22 -6.24 -11.31
CA ASP A 199 32.27 -7.20 -11.82
C ASP A 199 32.95 -8.51 -12.26
N ALA A 200 34.10 -8.42 -12.93
CA ALA A 200 34.90 -9.58 -13.30
C ALA A 200 35.47 -10.32 -12.08
N ILE A 201 35.97 -9.59 -11.08
CA ILE A 201 36.48 -10.15 -9.83
C ILE A 201 35.37 -10.88 -9.07
N LYS A 202 34.18 -10.28 -8.96
CA LYS A 202 33.01 -10.89 -8.34
C LYS A 202 32.61 -12.18 -9.06
N CYS A 203 32.58 -12.16 -10.39
CA CYS A 203 32.27 -13.32 -11.21
C CYS A 203 33.23 -14.48 -10.98
N VAL A 204 34.53 -14.23 -10.96
CA VAL A 204 35.55 -15.24 -10.70
C VAL A 204 35.48 -15.78 -9.27
N ASN A 205 35.28 -14.93 -8.28
CA ASN A 205 35.10 -15.35 -6.88
C ASN A 205 33.84 -16.20 -6.71
N MET A 206 32.73 -15.85 -7.35
CA MET A 206 31.51 -16.65 -7.41
C MET A 206 31.82 -18.06 -7.98
N ALA A 207 32.53 -18.12 -9.11
CA ALA A 207 32.90 -19.40 -9.73
C ALA A 207 33.75 -20.28 -8.80
N ILE A 208 34.70 -19.67 -8.08
CA ILE A 208 35.51 -20.38 -7.06
C ILE A 208 34.63 -20.88 -5.92
N ALA A 209 33.71 -20.05 -5.43
CA ALA A 209 32.77 -20.42 -4.36
C ALA A 209 31.85 -21.57 -4.81
N MET A 210 31.34 -21.53 -6.06
CA MET A 210 30.54 -22.62 -6.64
C MET A 210 31.34 -23.93 -6.69
N GLN A 211 32.58 -23.91 -7.16
CA GLN A 211 33.44 -25.11 -7.17
C GLN A 211 33.70 -25.64 -5.74
N SER A 212 33.90 -24.75 -4.78
CA SER A 212 34.06 -25.13 -3.38
C SER A 212 32.79 -25.76 -2.81
N ARG A 213 31.65 -25.19 -3.13
CA ARG A 213 30.35 -25.72 -2.70
C ARG A 213 30.06 -27.11 -3.28
N MET A 214 30.39 -27.33 -4.54
CA MET A 214 30.28 -28.66 -5.16
C MET A 214 31.10 -29.72 -4.44
N LYS A 215 32.30 -29.37 -3.94
CA LYS A 215 33.12 -30.26 -3.13
C LYS A 215 32.51 -30.52 -1.74
N GLU A 216 31.96 -29.49 -1.10
CA GLU A 216 31.27 -29.64 0.20
C GLU A 216 30.08 -30.59 0.10
N LEU A 217 29.36 -30.55 -1.03
CA LEU A 217 28.19 -31.36 -1.32
C LEU A 217 28.55 -32.80 -1.78
N GLU A 218 29.84 -33.17 -1.89
CA GLU A 218 30.29 -34.41 -2.48
C GLU A 218 29.56 -35.64 -1.91
N ASN A 219 29.43 -35.74 -0.58
CA ASN A 219 28.76 -36.85 0.09
C ASN A 219 27.23 -36.79 -0.04
N GLU A 220 26.67 -35.58 -0.13
CA GLU A 220 25.22 -35.39 -0.20
C GLU A 220 24.60 -35.91 -1.52
N TRP A 221 25.36 -35.92 -2.60
CA TRP A 221 24.90 -36.46 -3.88
C TRP A 221 24.63 -37.98 -3.80
N ALA A 222 25.46 -38.71 -3.11
CA ALA A 222 25.25 -40.14 -2.87
C ALA A 222 24.12 -40.39 -1.85
N GLU A 223 24.10 -39.63 -0.75
CA GLU A 223 23.15 -39.82 0.35
C GLU A 223 21.72 -39.46 -0.02
N LYS A 224 21.54 -38.36 -0.73
CA LYS A 224 20.20 -37.84 -1.07
C LYS A 224 19.65 -38.38 -2.38
N PHE A 225 20.53 -38.63 -3.37
CA PHE A 225 20.10 -38.92 -4.75
C PHE A 225 20.68 -40.28 -5.27
N GLY A 226 21.41 -41.00 -4.44
CA GLY A 226 21.93 -42.30 -4.83
C GLY A 226 23.00 -42.31 -5.93
N LEU A 227 23.62 -41.13 -6.19
CA LEU A 227 24.63 -41.01 -7.23
C LEU A 227 25.89 -41.82 -6.86
N ARG A 228 26.46 -42.52 -7.83
CA ARG A 228 27.71 -43.32 -7.64
C ARG A 228 28.93 -42.44 -7.57
N GLU A 229 28.93 -41.32 -8.26
CA GLU A 229 30.01 -40.35 -8.32
C GLU A 229 29.49 -38.96 -7.97
N PRO A 230 30.30 -38.11 -7.31
CA PRO A 230 29.89 -36.75 -6.97
C PRO A 230 29.71 -35.90 -8.25
N LEU A 231 28.74 -35.00 -8.24
CA LEU A 231 28.56 -34.04 -9.32
C LEU A 231 29.75 -33.10 -9.41
N GLN A 232 30.22 -32.88 -10.62
CA GLN A 232 31.25 -31.90 -10.93
C GLN A 232 30.70 -30.91 -11.98
N ILE A 233 31.12 -29.65 -11.89
CA ILE A 233 30.78 -28.63 -12.89
C ILE A 233 32.02 -28.14 -13.62
N ARG A 234 31.81 -27.72 -14.86
CA ARG A 234 32.78 -26.98 -15.65
C ARG A 234 32.34 -25.53 -15.73
N VAL A 235 33.26 -24.60 -15.78
CA VAL A 235 32.98 -23.20 -15.81
C VAL A 235 33.78 -22.47 -16.89
N GLY A 236 33.12 -21.66 -17.68
CA GLY A 236 33.72 -20.73 -18.62
C GLY A 236 33.33 -19.29 -18.33
N ILE A 237 34.30 -18.37 -18.31
CA ILE A 237 34.07 -16.95 -18.03
C ILE A 237 34.70 -16.11 -19.13
N SER A 238 33.94 -15.12 -19.64
CA SER A 238 34.43 -14.19 -20.64
C SER A 238 33.94 -12.78 -20.39
N THR A 239 34.86 -11.80 -20.49
CA THR A 239 34.54 -10.37 -20.31
C THR A 239 34.67 -9.64 -21.64
N GLY A 240 33.68 -8.79 -21.97
CA GLY A 240 33.73 -7.94 -23.14
C GLY A 240 32.38 -7.31 -23.50
N TYR A 241 32.31 -6.70 -24.68
CA TYR A 241 31.09 -6.02 -25.10
C TYR A 241 30.02 -7.00 -25.50
N CYS A 242 28.85 -6.88 -24.85
CA CYS A 242 27.61 -7.57 -25.14
C CYS A 242 26.50 -6.55 -25.34
N THR A 243 25.39 -7.02 -25.91
CA THR A 243 24.11 -6.30 -25.89
C THR A 243 23.22 -6.94 -24.85
N VAL A 244 22.76 -6.16 -23.89
CA VAL A 244 21.87 -6.61 -22.79
C VAL A 244 20.59 -5.80 -22.82
N GLY A 245 19.48 -6.43 -22.52
CA GLY A 245 18.14 -5.80 -22.50
C GLY A 245 17.03 -6.77 -22.81
N ASN A 246 15.87 -6.22 -23.15
CA ASN A 246 14.69 -6.99 -23.51
C ASN A 246 14.74 -7.41 -24.99
N PHE A 247 14.71 -8.69 -25.23
CA PHE A 247 14.67 -9.27 -26.57
C PHE A 247 13.46 -10.18 -26.72
N GLY A 248 12.79 -10.13 -27.85
CA GLY A 248 11.66 -11.01 -28.15
C GLY A 248 10.64 -10.40 -29.08
N SER A 249 9.41 -10.81 -28.92
CA SER A 249 8.24 -10.29 -29.63
C SER A 249 7.42 -9.35 -28.74
N GLU A 250 6.36 -8.74 -29.31
CA GLU A 250 5.39 -7.95 -28.54
C GLU A 250 4.71 -8.75 -27.43
N ASP A 251 4.54 -10.08 -27.62
CA ASP A 251 3.85 -10.96 -26.68
C ASP A 251 4.77 -11.64 -25.66
N ARG A 252 6.09 -11.70 -25.95
CA ARG A 252 7.06 -12.39 -25.11
C ARG A 252 8.43 -11.73 -25.16
N LEU A 253 8.89 -11.26 -24.02
CA LEU A 253 10.19 -10.64 -23.82
C LEU A 253 11.03 -11.45 -22.84
N ASP A 254 12.30 -11.65 -23.20
CA ASP A 254 13.32 -12.17 -22.30
C ASP A 254 14.36 -11.06 -22.05
N TYR A 255 14.62 -10.75 -20.79
CA TYR A 255 15.77 -9.92 -20.44
C TYR A 255 17.01 -10.79 -20.46
N THR A 256 17.90 -10.54 -21.40
CA THR A 256 19.02 -11.45 -21.67
C THR A 256 20.23 -10.71 -22.23
N VAL A 257 21.36 -11.39 -22.25
CA VAL A 257 22.60 -10.93 -22.85
C VAL A 257 22.89 -11.66 -24.16
N ILE A 258 23.22 -10.90 -25.20
CA ILE A 258 23.60 -11.43 -26.52
C ILE A 258 24.97 -10.88 -26.92
N GLY A 259 25.83 -11.75 -27.45
CA GLY A 259 27.12 -11.31 -27.99
C GLY A 259 28.15 -12.42 -28.12
N ALA A 260 29.29 -12.09 -28.72
CA ALA A 260 30.39 -13.02 -28.89
C ALA A 260 30.93 -13.57 -27.57
N GLN A 261 30.82 -12.79 -26.48
CA GLN A 261 31.32 -13.19 -25.17
C GLN A 261 30.49 -14.30 -24.53
N VAL A 262 29.19 -14.32 -24.79
CA VAL A 262 28.29 -15.42 -24.35
C VAL A 262 28.74 -16.73 -25.01
N ASN A 263 28.95 -16.71 -26.32
CA ASN A 263 29.43 -17.87 -27.06
C ASN A 263 30.84 -18.28 -26.63
N LEU A 264 31.70 -17.31 -26.28
CA LEU A 264 33.06 -17.59 -25.82
C LEU A 264 33.04 -18.23 -24.42
N ALA A 265 32.22 -17.74 -23.48
CA ALA A 265 32.05 -18.33 -22.18
C ALA A 265 31.56 -19.79 -22.27
N SER A 266 30.55 -20.06 -23.10
CA SER A 266 30.06 -21.44 -23.36
C SER A 266 31.14 -22.35 -23.97
N ARG A 267 31.95 -21.85 -24.92
CA ARG A 267 33.06 -22.63 -25.49
C ARG A 267 34.15 -22.91 -24.48
N LEU A 268 34.49 -21.95 -23.61
CA LEU A 268 35.45 -22.14 -22.54
C LEU A 268 34.96 -23.19 -21.54
N GLU A 269 33.67 -23.11 -21.18
CA GLU A 269 33.04 -24.15 -20.34
C GLU A 269 33.19 -25.53 -20.97
N SER A 270 32.82 -25.72 -22.24
CA SER A 270 32.82 -27.01 -22.93
C SER A 270 34.22 -27.68 -23.01
N ILE A 271 35.30 -26.91 -23.02
CA ILE A 271 36.66 -27.40 -23.07
C ILE A 271 37.34 -27.45 -21.70
N ALA A 272 36.67 -26.94 -20.65
CA ALA A 272 37.21 -26.97 -19.30
C ALA A 272 37.25 -28.40 -18.74
N ASN A 273 38.27 -28.72 -17.97
CA ASN A 273 38.32 -29.98 -17.23
C ASN A 273 37.22 -30.01 -16.14
N PRO A 274 36.70 -31.19 -15.79
CA PRO A 274 35.81 -31.33 -14.62
C PRO A 274 36.39 -30.64 -13.38
N GLY A 275 35.58 -29.88 -12.67
CA GLY A 275 35.97 -29.12 -11.48
C GLY A 275 36.88 -27.91 -11.75
N SER A 276 37.06 -27.47 -13.00
CA SER A 276 37.90 -26.32 -13.35
C SER A 276 37.15 -25.14 -13.87
N ILE A 277 37.81 -23.97 -13.88
CA ILE A 277 37.33 -22.68 -14.37
C ILE A 277 38.26 -22.20 -15.48
N LEU A 278 37.76 -21.95 -16.67
CA LEU A 278 38.51 -21.33 -17.77
C LEU A 278 38.09 -19.87 -17.96
N LEU A 279 39.08 -19.00 -18.07
CA LEU A 279 38.90 -17.57 -18.27
C LEU A 279 39.34 -17.14 -19.67
N SER A 280 38.63 -16.20 -20.28
CA SER A 280 39.17 -15.48 -21.44
C SER A 280 40.32 -14.54 -21.00
N PHE A 281 41.18 -14.16 -21.94
CA PHE A 281 42.28 -13.22 -21.67
C PHE A 281 41.79 -11.86 -21.13
N ASP A 282 40.65 -11.38 -21.65
CA ASP A 282 40.04 -10.11 -21.21
C ASP A 282 39.45 -10.19 -19.77
N THR A 283 39.20 -11.39 -19.25
CA THR A 283 38.75 -11.61 -17.88
C THR A 283 39.94 -11.66 -16.91
N TYR A 284 41.06 -12.23 -17.34
CA TYR A 284 42.31 -12.35 -16.58
C TYR A 284 42.98 -10.98 -16.39
#